data_df82fa1e05dc9caa8e95067e780f7aa8
#
_entry.id   df82fa1e05dc9caa8e95067e780f7aa8
#
_cell.length_a   1.000
_cell.length_b   1.000
_cell.length_c   1.000
_cell.angle_alpha   90.00
_cell.angle_beta   90.00
_cell.angle_gamma   90.00
#
_symmetry.space_group_name_H-M   'P 1'
#
loop_
_entity.id
_entity.type
_entity.pdbx_description
1 polymer ?
#
loop_
_entity_poly.entity_id
_entity_poly.type
_entity_poly.pdbx_seq_one_letter_code
_entity_poly.pdbx_strand_id
1 'polypeptide(L)'
;MVVAVSPPTAGRLTVQKIADYRLHLAASDDYLASAPPIESLGDLQNHRIIGYIQDMIFDKELDYLGETGLTRVDLASNSVAVQMGWIRQGAGVGIMHDFAKPFFPGTRKLLTDQLSLTRSFYLVRHADDRRLDRLNRFAQSFCEAIRAEVARLEAEA
;
A
#
# COMPACT_ATOMS: atom_id res chain seq x y z
N MET A 1 0.62 18.24 -12.27
CA MET A 1 -0.27 17.09 -11.98
C MET A 1 0.54 16.01 -11.28
N VAL A 2 0.03 15.48 -10.15
CA VAL A 2 0.72 14.48 -9.31
C VAL A 2 -0.31 13.47 -8.79
N VAL A 3 0.07 12.20 -8.65
CA VAL A 3 -0.68 11.21 -7.87
C VAL A 3 -0.11 11.19 -6.46
N ALA A 4 -0.96 11.36 -5.47
CA ALA A 4 -0.60 11.39 -4.05
C ALA A 4 -1.41 10.34 -3.29
N VAL A 5 -0.87 9.89 -2.15
CA VAL A 5 -1.55 8.95 -1.23
C VAL A 5 -2.33 9.67 -0.13
N SER A 6 -2.05 10.96 0.06
CA SER A 6 -2.81 11.84 0.95
C SER A 6 -3.14 13.17 0.26
N PRO A 7 -4.28 13.80 0.58
CA PRO A 7 -4.62 15.11 0.03
C PRO A 7 -3.74 16.19 0.67
N PRO A 8 -3.14 17.08 -0.12
CA PRO A 8 -2.40 18.24 0.42
C PRO A 8 -3.35 19.17 1.19
N THR A 9 -2.85 19.74 2.27
CA THR A 9 -3.61 20.63 3.16
C THR A 9 -3.47 22.13 2.81
N ALA A 10 -2.57 22.48 1.89
CA ALA A 10 -2.27 23.88 1.55
C ALA A 10 -1.96 24.04 0.07
N GLY A 11 -2.07 25.29 -0.43
CA GLY A 11 -1.76 25.68 -1.79
C GLY A 11 -3.00 25.87 -2.67
N ARG A 12 -2.79 26.48 -3.86
CA ARG A 12 -3.84 26.66 -4.90
C ARG A 12 -4.00 25.36 -5.71
N LEU A 13 -4.41 24.30 -5.04
CA LEU A 13 -4.50 22.95 -5.59
C LEU A 13 -5.96 22.49 -5.70
N THR A 14 -6.20 21.63 -6.67
CA THR A 14 -7.43 20.86 -6.77
C THR A 14 -7.11 19.39 -6.54
N VAL A 15 -7.88 18.76 -5.71
CA VAL A 15 -7.71 17.37 -5.31
C VAL A 15 -8.92 16.58 -5.77
N GLN A 16 -8.66 15.47 -6.44
CA GLN A 16 -9.69 14.53 -6.90
C GLN A 16 -9.31 13.13 -6.45
N LYS A 17 -10.17 12.48 -5.69
CA LYS A 17 -9.98 11.07 -5.35
C LYS A 17 -10.07 10.23 -6.63
N ILE A 18 -9.09 9.34 -6.83
CA ILE A 18 -9.04 8.43 -7.98
C ILE A 18 -9.73 7.12 -7.60
N ALA A 19 -9.16 6.39 -6.63
CA ALA A 19 -9.63 5.09 -6.20
C ALA A 19 -9.23 4.84 -4.75
N ASP A 20 -9.97 3.98 -4.06
CA ASP A 20 -9.50 3.30 -2.87
C ASP A 20 -8.76 2.04 -3.28
N TYR A 21 -7.82 1.61 -2.45
CA TYR A 21 -7.13 0.34 -2.57
C TYR A 21 -6.90 -0.28 -1.19
N ARG A 22 -6.80 -1.59 -1.15
CA ARG A 22 -6.64 -2.36 0.08
C ARG A 22 -5.22 -2.84 0.26
N LEU A 23 -4.84 -3.00 1.52
CA LEU A 23 -3.58 -3.56 1.92
C LEU A 23 -3.83 -4.59 3.02
N HIS A 24 -3.07 -5.68 2.97
CA HIS A 24 -3.12 -6.72 3.98
C HIS A 24 -1.71 -7.13 4.41
N LEU A 25 -1.62 -7.76 5.57
CA LEU A 25 -0.42 -8.50 5.95
C LEU A 25 -0.18 -9.61 4.92
N ALA A 26 1.08 -9.82 4.58
CA ALA A 26 1.49 -10.87 3.66
C ALA A 26 2.85 -11.45 4.03
N ALA A 27 3.03 -12.71 3.66
CA ALA A 27 4.32 -13.41 3.69
C ALA A 27 4.41 -14.36 2.49
N SER A 28 5.61 -14.84 2.18
CA SER A 28 5.77 -15.88 1.17
C SER A 28 5.36 -17.26 1.71
N ASP A 29 4.92 -18.15 0.82
CA ASP A 29 4.61 -19.53 1.17
C ASP A 29 5.83 -20.25 1.77
N ASP A 30 7.03 -20.00 1.24
CA ASP A 30 8.28 -20.57 1.75
C ASP A 30 8.59 -20.10 3.19
N TYR A 31 8.35 -18.83 3.50
CA TYR A 31 8.49 -18.33 4.87
C TYR A 31 7.52 -19.02 5.82
N LEU A 32 6.25 -19.09 5.43
CA LEU A 32 5.20 -19.70 6.24
C LEU A 32 5.40 -21.20 6.49
N ALA A 33 6.04 -21.92 5.55
CA ALA A 33 6.33 -23.33 5.70
C ALA A 33 7.38 -23.62 6.79
N SER A 34 8.24 -22.65 7.12
CA SER A 34 9.35 -22.83 8.08
C SER A 34 9.20 -21.99 9.37
N ALA A 35 8.28 -21.02 9.37
CA ALA A 35 8.05 -20.12 10.50
C ALA A 35 6.98 -20.68 11.46
N PRO A 36 6.91 -20.18 12.71
CA PRO A 36 5.79 -20.48 13.60
C PRO A 36 4.44 -20.11 12.97
N PRO A 37 3.33 -20.74 13.40
CA PRO A 37 2.00 -20.38 12.91
C PRO A 37 1.65 -18.91 13.22
N ILE A 38 0.88 -18.27 12.31
CA ILE A 38 0.33 -16.93 12.48
C ILE A 38 -1.20 -17.06 12.46
N GLU A 39 -1.81 -17.07 13.63
CA GLU A 39 -3.27 -17.19 13.80
C GLU A 39 -3.90 -15.90 14.35
N SER A 40 -3.08 -15.01 14.88
CA SER A 40 -3.49 -13.73 15.45
C SER A 40 -2.45 -12.63 15.23
N LEU A 41 -2.85 -11.36 15.39
CA LEU A 41 -1.91 -10.22 15.36
C LEU A 41 -0.84 -10.34 16.47
N GLY A 42 -1.16 -10.99 17.60
CA GLY A 42 -0.21 -11.23 18.69
C GLY A 42 0.97 -12.10 18.28
N ASP A 43 0.77 -13.06 17.37
CA ASP A 43 1.82 -13.97 16.92
C ASP A 43 2.91 -13.27 16.13
N LEU A 44 2.60 -12.11 15.53
CA LEU A 44 3.56 -11.29 14.76
C LEU A 44 4.80 -10.88 15.58
N GLN A 45 4.71 -10.88 16.91
CA GLN A 45 5.86 -10.60 17.78
C GLN A 45 6.99 -11.62 17.62
N ASN A 46 6.67 -12.83 17.17
CA ASN A 46 7.62 -13.93 16.95
C ASN A 46 8.18 -13.97 15.52
N HIS A 47 7.79 -13.00 14.68
CA HIS A 47 8.18 -12.95 13.27
C HIS A 47 9.04 -11.73 12.95
N ARG A 48 9.82 -11.84 11.88
CA ARG A 48 10.53 -10.68 11.32
C ARG A 48 9.53 -9.78 10.61
N ILE A 49 9.52 -8.52 10.98
CA ILE A 49 8.60 -7.53 10.46
C ILE A 49 9.30 -6.64 9.43
N ILE A 50 8.69 -6.55 8.26
CA ILE A 50 9.13 -5.70 7.15
C ILE A 50 8.23 -4.46 7.12
N GLY A 51 8.83 -3.27 7.07
CA GLY A 51 8.06 -2.04 7.06
C GLY A 51 8.86 -0.82 6.64
N TYR A 52 8.31 0.35 6.91
CA TYR A 52 8.97 1.63 6.67
C TYR A 52 10.04 1.92 7.72
N ILE A 53 11.02 2.76 7.34
CA ILE A 53 11.95 3.38 8.30
C ILE A 53 11.14 4.37 9.13
N GLN A 54 10.94 4.07 10.41
CA GLN A 54 10.02 4.79 11.31
C GLN A 54 10.30 6.30 11.35
N ASP A 55 11.55 6.71 11.51
CA ASP A 55 11.96 8.11 11.59
C ASP A 55 11.76 8.89 10.27
N MET A 56 11.41 8.20 9.19
CA MET A 56 11.19 8.77 7.87
C MET A 56 9.71 8.72 7.44
N ILE A 57 8.81 8.29 8.32
CA ILE A 57 7.37 8.34 8.09
C ILE A 57 6.89 9.77 8.35
N PHE A 58 6.70 10.54 7.28
CA PHE A 58 6.20 11.91 7.33
C PHE A 58 4.69 12.03 7.06
N ASP A 59 4.06 10.94 6.65
CA ASP A 59 2.63 10.87 6.34
C ASP A 59 2.00 9.70 7.09
N LYS A 60 0.97 9.98 7.89
CA LYS A 60 0.25 8.95 8.67
C LYS A 60 -0.35 7.84 7.81
N GLU A 61 -0.66 8.14 6.53
CA GLU A 61 -1.16 7.15 5.59
C GLU A 61 -0.12 6.07 5.24
N LEU A 62 1.17 6.32 5.55
CA LEU A 62 2.27 5.37 5.38
C LEU A 62 2.55 4.56 6.65
N ASP A 63 1.95 4.91 7.78
CA ASP A 63 2.07 4.14 9.03
C ASP A 63 1.13 2.92 9.00
N TYR A 64 1.52 1.92 8.23
CA TYR A 64 0.72 0.70 8.09
C TYR A 64 0.75 -0.19 9.33
N LEU A 65 1.83 -0.14 10.11
CA LEU A 65 2.02 -1.03 11.25
C LEU A 65 1.41 -0.48 12.54
N GLY A 66 1.10 0.82 12.61
CA GLY A 66 0.46 1.42 13.78
C GLY A 66 -0.85 0.74 14.16
N GLU A 67 -1.63 0.26 13.17
CA GLU A 67 -2.88 -0.44 13.40
C GLU A 67 -2.70 -1.90 13.86
N THR A 68 -1.50 -2.47 13.73
CA THR A 68 -1.19 -3.84 14.18
C THR A 68 -0.77 -3.91 15.64
N GLY A 69 -0.49 -2.78 16.28
CA GLY A 69 0.11 -2.70 17.62
C GLY A 69 1.59 -3.08 17.65
N LEU A 70 2.22 -3.30 16.51
CA LEU A 70 3.65 -3.56 16.41
C LEU A 70 4.45 -2.27 16.51
N THR A 71 5.48 -2.30 17.34
CA THR A 71 6.41 -1.17 17.54
C THR A 71 7.79 -1.44 16.95
N ARG A 72 8.00 -2.64 16.40
CA ARG A 72 9.30 -3.07 15.89
C ARG A 72 9.22 -3.33 14.38
N VAL A 73 10.20 -2.84 13.65
CA VAL A 73 10.48 -3.20 12.26
C VAL A 73 11.89 -3.78 12.20
N ASP A 74 12.03 -5.00 11.70
CA ASP A 74 13.32 -5.70 11.64
C ASP A 74 14.05 -5.43 10.31
N LEU A 75 13.29 -5.27 9.22
CA LEU A 75 13.79 -4.88 7.91
C LEU A 75 13.02 -3.66 7.42
N ALA A 76 13.70 -2.54 7.29
CA ALA A 76 13.10 -1.26 6.99
C ALA A 76 13.55 -0.68 5.64
N SER A 77 12.59 -0.21 4.84
CA SER A 77 12.87 0.50 3.58
C SER A 77 11.76 1.52 3.30
N ASN A 78 12.11 2.67 2.73
CA ASN A 78 11.12 3.65 2.24
C ASN A 78 10.56 3.31 0.86
N SER A 79 11.05 2.24 0.23
CA SER A 79 10.53 1.74 -1.03
C SER A 79 9.59 0.58 -0.81
N VAL A 80 8.31 0.77 -1.13
CA VAL A 80 7.29 -0.29 -1.10
C VAL A 80 7.69 -1.47 -2.00
N ALA A 81 8.28 -1.20 -3.16
CA ALA A 81 8.73 -2.26 -4.07
C ALA A 81 9.83 -3.13 -3.44
N VAL A 82 10.74 -2.53 -2.66
CA VAL A 82 11.76 -3.26 -1.90
C VAL A 82 11.11 -4.09 -0.80
N GLN A 83 10.19 -3.52 -0.03
CA GLN A 83 9.47 -4.24 1.02
C GLN A 83 8.74 -5.47 0.45
N MET A 84 7.97 -5.29 -0.63
CA MET A 84 7.26 -6.40 -1.29
C MET A 84 8.23 -7.44 -1.88
N GLY A 85 9.37 -7.00 -2.41
CA GLY A 85 10.45 -7.90 -2.85
C GLY A 85 10.98 -8.76 -1.70
N TRP A 86 11.22 -8.19 -0.53
CA TRP A 86 11.65 -8.92 0.67
C TRP A 86 10.59 -9.91 1.17
N ILE A 87 9.31 -9.51 1.17
CA ILE A 87 8.20 -10.42 1.51
C ILE A 87 8.23 -11.64 0.58
N ARG A 88 8.31 -11.43 -0.73
CA ARG A 88 8.36 -12.50 -1.72
C ARG A 88 9.56 -13.43 -1.53
N GLN A 89 10.73 -12.89 -1.14
CA GLN A 89 11.95 -13.65 -0.90
C GLN A 89 11.98 -14.37 0.47
N GLY A 90 10.87 -14.34 1.23
CA GLY A 90 10.80 -15.02 2.52
C GLY A 90 11.58 -14.33 3.64
N ALA A 91 11.83 -13.03 3.52
CA ALA A 91 12.56 -12.31 4.56
C ALA A 91 11.73 -12.04 5.83
N GLY A 92 10.40 -12.15 5.76
CA GLY A 92 9.51 -11.92 6.90
C GLY A 92 8.07 -11.60 6.48
N VAL A 93 7.34 -11.00 7.40
CA VAL A 93 5.96 -10.55 7.24
C VAL A 93 5.93 -9.04 7.07
N GLY A 94 5.11 -8.53 6.16
CA GLY A 94 4.94 -7.10 5.96
C GLY A 94 3.58 -6.76 5.35
N ILE A 95 3.32 -5.48 5.12
CA ILE A 95 2.10 -5.02 4.47
C ILE A 95 2.32 -4.99 2.95
N MET A 96 1.37 -5.57 2.22
CA MET A 96 1.35 -5.60 0.76
C MET A 96 0.06 -4.97 0.24
N HIS A 97 0.18 -4.20 -0.84
CA HIS A 97 -0.96 -3.66 -1.56
C HIS A 97 -1.64 -4.78 -2.35
N ASP A 98 -2.94 -4.93 -2.23
CA ASP A 98 -3.68 -5.99 -2.94
C ASP A 98 -3.49 -5.90 -4.45
N PHE A 99 -3.56 -4.70 -5.03
CA PHE A 99 -3.33 -4.51 -6.47
C PHE A 99 -1.92 -4.90 -6.94
N ALA A 100 -0.95 -4.99 -6.04
CA ALA A 100 0.42 -5.38 -6.38
C ALA A 100 0.62 -6.91 -6.29
N LYS A 101 -0.23 -7.62 -5.55
CA LYS A 101 -0.08 -9.06 -5.28
C LYS A 101 0.07 -9.92 -6.55
N PRO A 102 -0.65 -9.67 -7.67
CA PRO A 102 -0.47 -10.46 -8.90
C PRO A 102 0.95 -10.43 -9.46
N PHE A 103 1.75 -9.41 -9.16
CA PHE A 103 3.16 -9.30 -9.57
C PHE A 103 4.14 -9.99 -8.60
N PHE A 104 3.65 -10.50 -7.47
CA PHE A 104 4.44 -11.16 -6.44
C PHE A 104 3.88 -12.57 -6.15
N PRO A 105 3.98 -13.50 -7.13
CA PRO A 105 3.50 -14.86 -6.96
C PRO A 105 4.22 -15.57 -5.80
N GLY A 106 3.56 -16.55 -5.19
CA GLY A 106 4.06 -17.26 -4.02
C GLY A 106 3.96 -16.46 -2.71
N THR A 107 3.16 -15.38 -2.70
CA THR A 107 2.82 -14.65 -1.49
C THR A 107 1.36 -14.87 -1.11
N ARG A 108 1.08 -14.88 0.19
CA ARG A 108 -0.25 -15.11 0.76
C ARG A 108 -0.63 -13.97 1.69
N LYS A 109 -1.89 -13.52 1.60
CA LYS A 109 -2.50 -12.61 2.58
C LYS A 109 -2.75 -13.33 3.89
N LEU A 110 -2.54 -12.64 5.01
CA LEU A 110 -2.65 -13.17 6.36
C LEU A 110 -3.64 -12.33 7.16
N LEU A 111 -4.38 -12.98 8.06
CA LEU A 111 -5.25 -12.35 9.05
C LEU A 111 -6.24 -11.34 8.43
N THR A 112 -6.79 -11.65 7.26
CA THR A 112 -7.64 -10.73 6.48
C THR A 112 -8.92 -10.33 7.19
N ASP A 113 -9.38 -11.11 8.14
CA ASP A 113 -10.53 -10.87 9.03
C ASP A 113 -10.17 -10.02 10.26
N GLN A 114 -8.87 -9.92 10.60
CA GLN A 114 -8.39 -9.17 11.75
C GLN A 114 -7.78 -7.82 11.35
N LEU A 115 -7.17 -7.74 10.17
CA LEU A 115 -6.54 -6.53 9.65
C LEU A 115 -6.77 -6.37 8.16
N SER A 116 -7.42 -5.29 7.78
CA SER A 116 -7.56 -4.83 6.40
C SER A 116 -7.44 -3.32 6.38
N LEU A 117 -6.43 -2.79 5.74
CA LEU A 117 -6.21 -1.35 5.62
C LEU A 117 -6.80 -0.85 4.30
N THR A 118 -7.42 0.31 4.32
CA THR A 118 -7.87 1.01 3.11
C THR A 118 -7.13 2.34 2.99
N ARG A 119 -6.59 2.61 1.82
CA ARG A 119 -5.94 3.88 1.46
C ARG A 119 -6.49 4.36 0.13
N SER A 120 -6.15 5.59 -0.26
CA SER A 120 -6.69 6.20 -1.47
C SER A 120 -5.60 6.82 -2.31
N PHE A 121 -5.77 6.78 -3.63
CA PHE A 121 -5.01 7.61 -4.56
C PHE A 121 -5.77 8.90 -4.87
N TYR A 122 -5.05 10.00 -4.92
CA TYR A 122 -5.56 11.32 -5.25
C TYR A 122 -4.81 11.92 -6.44
N LEU A 123 -5.54 12.48 -7.39
CA LEU A 123 -4.97 13.35 -8.40
C LEU A 123 -4.94 14.77 -7.87
N VAL A 124 -3.75 15.33 -7.79
CA VAL A 124 -3.52 16.71 -7.35
C VAL A 124 -3.05 17.54 -8.54
N ARG A 125 -3.71 18.68 -8.78
CA ARG A 125 -3.41 19.60 -9.89
C ARG A 125 -3.38 21.04 -9.39
N HIS A 126 -2.67 21.91 -10.09
CA HIS A 126 -2.81 23.33 -9.86
C HIS A 126 -4.23 23.79 -10.24
N ALA A 127 -4.78 24.77 -9.51
CA ALA A 127 -6.14 25.24 -9.76
C ALA A 127 -6.31 25.83 -11.17
N ASP A 128 -5.27 26.45 -11.72
CA ASP A 128 -5.29 27.08 -13.06
C ASP A 128 -5.30 26.03 -14.19
N ASP A 129 -4.89 24.78 -13.94
CA ASP A 129 -4.93 23.69 -14.92
C ASP A 129 -6.36 23.40 -15.40
N ARG A 130 -7.38 23.74 -14.58
CA ARG A 130 -8.80 23.56 -14.94
C ARG A 130 -9.23 24.34 -16.17
N ARG A 131 -8.50 25.40 -16.55
CA ARG A 131 -8.77 26.25 -17.71
C ARG A 131 -8.30 25.61 -19.03
N LEU A 132 -7.58 24.48 -18.94
CA LEU A 132 -6.97 23.82 -20.10
C LEU A 132 -7.71 22.51 -20.42
N ASP A 133 -8.58 22.52 -21.41
CA ASP A 133 -9.41 21.36 -21.79
C ASP A 133 -8.60 20.09 -22.05
N ARG A 134 -7.42 20.22 -22.67
CA ARG A 134 -6.53 19.08 -22.91
C ARG A 134 -6.10 18.41 -21.60
N LEU A 135 -5.79 19.20 -20.55
CA LEU A 135 -5.41 18.67 -19.25
C LEU A 135 -6.61 18.06 -18.51
N ASN A 136 -7.80 18.60 -18.71
CA ASN A 136 -9.03 18.04 -18.14
C ASN A 136 -9.34 16.67 -18.74
N ARG A 137 -9.29 16.56 -20.08
CA ARG A 137 -9.50 15.27 -20.76
C ARG A 137 -8.46 14.23 -20.35
N PHE A 138 -7.18 14.62 -20.31
CA PHE A 138 -6.12 13.72 -19.85
C PHE A 138 -6.36 13.28 -18.42
N ALA A 139 -6.67 14.20 -17.50
CA ALA A 139 -6.93 13.87 -16.09
C ALA A 139 -8.10 12.89 -15.93
N GLN A 140 -9.17 13.09 -16.71
CA GLN A 140 -10.31 12.20 -16.70
C GLN A 140 -9.92 10.79 -17.16
N SER A 141 -9.36 10.64 -18.35
CA SER A 141 -8.94 9.34 -18.88
C SER A 141 -7.91 8.66 -17.98
N PHE A 142 -6.98 9.40 -17.40
CA PHE A 142 -5.97 8.90 -16.48
C PHE A 142 -6.61 8.34 -15.19
N CYS A 143 -7.55 9.08 -14.58
CA CYS A 143 -8.26 8.62 -13.39
C CYS A 143 -9.10 7.38 -13.67
N GLU A 144 -9.79 7.34 -14.81
CA GLU A 144 -10.59 6.20 -15.23
C GLU A 144 -9.72 4.96 -15.43
N ALA A 145 -8.56 5.09 -16.10
CA ALA A 145 -7.61 4.01 -16.33
C ALA A 145 -7.04 3.46 -15.02
N ILE A 146 -6.58 4.32 -14.10
CA ILE A 146 -6.06 3.88 -12.79
C ILE A 146 -7.16 3.16 -11.99
N ARG A 147 -8.37 3.71 -11.96
CA ARG A 147 -9.48 3.09 -11.23
C ARG A 147 -9.81 1.70 -11.76
N ALA A 148 -9.88 1.56 -13.08
CA ALA A 148 -10.15 0.29 -13.72
C ALA A 148 -9.04 -0.73 -13.43
N GLU A 149 -7.78 -0.31 -13.50
CA GLU A 149 -6.62 -1.19 -13.29
C GLU A 149 -6.49 -1.62 -11.81
N VAL A 150 -6.69 -0.72 -10.86
CA VAL A 150 -6.70 -1.08 -9.43
C VAL A 150 -7.81 -2.11 -9.15
N ALA A 151 -9.02 -1.88 -9.66
CA ALA A 151 -10.12 -2.81 -9.46
C ALA A 151 -9.84 -4.19 -10.10
N ARG A 152 -9.25 -4.22 -11.29
CA ARG A 152 -8.87 -5.46 -11.98
C ARG A 152 -7.83 -6.25 -11.18
N LEU A 153 -6.75 -5.58 -10.75
CA LEU A 153 -5.66 -6.21 -10.02
C LEU A 153 -6.10 -6.68 -8.62
N GLU A 154 -6.96 -5.94 -7.93
CA GLU A 154 -7.50 -6.37 -6.64
C GLU A 154 -8.44 -7.58 -6.75
N ALA A 155 -9.10 -7.74 -7.90
CA ALA A 155 -9.93 -8.92 -8.15
C ALA A 155 -9.11 -10.20 -8.38
N GLU A 156 -7.83 -10.07 -8.72
CA GLU A 156 -6.88 -11.17 -8.92
C GLU A 156 -6.05 -11.47 -7.66
N ALA A 157 -6.21 -10.69 -6.59
CA ALA A 157 -5.34 -10.71 -5.39
C ALA A 157 -5.70 -11.79 -4.33
#